data_b5b988a92df953484fabdc0e6b089757
#
_entry.id   b5b988a92df953484fabdc0e6b089757
#
_cell.length_a   1.000
_cell.length_b   1.000
_cell.length_c   1.000
_cell.angle_alpha   90.00
_cell.angle_beta   90.00
_cell.angle_gamma   90.00
#
_symmetry.space_group_name_H-M   'P 1'
#
loop_
_entity.id
_entity.type
_entity.pdbx_description
1 polymer ?
#
loop_
_entity_poly.entity_id
_entity_poly.type
_entity_poly.pdbx_seq_one_letter_code
_entity_poly.pdbx_strand_id
1 'polypeptide(L)'
;MKNPFHVMIIPTLGCPSKCKYCWSSEEGSPVMTVETVKEIVEWLKGIDRERVTFTFHGGEPLLAGADFYRQALPIISEGCARMHPDFAMQTNLWRMTPEIADVLAAYHVPIGSSIDGPEDITDSQRGDGYFQKTMKGYTIARDHGLSVRFICTFTNKSAKRKEEIVRFFLEQGFVLKLHPALPSLRSENPKEWALEPVDYGELLVYLLDQALEHIDSMEIMNINDLCRCVFTRHGSVCTYVDCMGSTFAVGPDGSIYPCYRFVGMPEYVMGNVADRPSLETLMASPSGKLMLAFKDYVDTACGSCKHIRYCRGGCPYNAMAPTPGRIEGVDPHCVAYKRIFEEIGSRLDEEMFAEPPMDMGFGMPAAKKPSKPGVMALMRKMAMQG
;
A
#
# COMPACT_ATOMS: atom_id res chain seq x y z
N MET A 1 -17.50 -9.17 -12.12
CA MET A 1 -17.11 -7.75 -12.25
C MET A 1 -15.63 -7.71 -12.62
N LYS A 2 -15.23 -6.89 -13.60
CA LYS A 2 -13.80 -6.67 -13.92
C LYS A 2 -13.16 -5.97 -12.74
N ASN A 3 -11.90 -6.31 -12.38
CA ASN A 3 -11.17 -5.64 -11.31
C ASN A 3 -11.13 -4.10 -11.55
N PRO A 4 -11.24 -3.27 -10.49
CA PRO A 4 -11.05 -1.83 -10.63
C PRO A 4 -9.72 -1.52 -11.34
N PHE A 5 -9.72 -0.53 -12.21
CA PHE A 5 -8.50 -0.11 -12.91
C PHE A 5 -7.75 0.89 -12.05
N HIS A 6 -6.46 0.71 -11.89
CA HIS A 6 -5.64 1.58 -11.06
C HIS A 6 -4.49 2.18 -11.88
N VAL A 7 -4.43 3.49 -11.93
CA VAL A 7 -3.37 4.25 -12.59
C VAL A 7 -2.60 5.05 -11.55
N MET A 8 -1.34 4.69 -11.34
CA MET A 8 -0.42 5.47 -10.50
C MET A 8 0.23 6.53 -11.37
N ILE A 9 -0.10 7.79 -11.16
CA ILE A 9 0.54 8.92 -11.84
C ILE A 9 1.78 9.33 -11.04
N ILE A 10 2.92 9.36 -11.70
CA ILE A 10 4.20 9.72 -11.10
C ILE A 10 4.62 11.09 -11.64
N PRO A 11 4.20 12.19 -10.98
CA PRO A 11 4.51 13.53 -11.48
C PRO A 11 6.02 13.79 -11.56
N THR A 12 6.80 13.21 -10.65
CA THR A 12 8.26 13.28 -10.64
C THR A 12 8.88 12.15 -9.82
N LEU A 13 10.10 11.77 -10.14
CA LEU A 13 10.95 10.91 -9.30
C LEU A 13 11.76 11.72 -8.29
N GLY A 14 11.78 13.06 -8.40
CA GLY A 14 12.45 13.93 -7.45
C GLY A 14 11.81 13.86 -6.07
N CYS A 15 12.65 13.89 -5.03
CA CYS A 15 12.19 13.91 -3.64
C CYS A 15 13.21 14.68 -2.79
N PRO A 16 12.77 15.62 -1.93
CA PRO A 16 13.67 16.34 -1.04
C PRO A 16 14.08 15.52 0.20
N SER A 17 13.50 14.34 0.38
CA SER A 17 13.80 13.42 1.49
C SER A 17 14.85 12.38 1.08
N LYS A 18 15.65 11.90 2.04
CA LYS A 18 16.71 10.90 1.84
C LYS A 18 16.48 9.67 2.73
N CYS A 19 15.29 9.07 2.63
CA CYS A 19 14.96 7.88 3.41
C CYS A 19 15.90 6.72 3.07
N LYS A 20 16.47 6.06 4.08
CA LYS A 20 17.52 5.03 3.95
C LYS A 20 17.13 3.81 3.11
N TYR A 21 15.84 3.50 3.05
CA TYR A 21 15.28 2.35 2.34
C TYR A 21 14.57 2.75 1.02
N CYS A 22 14.57 4.05 0.67
CA CYS A 22 13.88 4.54 -0.52
C CYS A 22 14.81 4.54 -1.72
N TRP A 23 14.29 4.14 -2.85
CA TRP A 23 14.99 4.16 -4.14
C TRP A 23 14.72 5.44 -4.96
N SER A 24 13.74 6.25 -4.54
CA SER A 24 13.30 7.45 -5.26
C SER A 24 13.79 8.69 -4.52
N SER A 25 14.99 9.14 -4.86
CA SER A 25 15.61 10.36 -4.28
C SER A 25 16.38 11.16 -5.30
N GLU A 26 15.96 11.13 -6.58
CA GLU A 26 16.63 11.83 -7.66
C GLU A 26 16.26 13.32 -7.61
N GLU A 27 17.12 14.15 -7.00
CA GLU A 27 17.01 15.61 -7.06
C GLU A 27 17.11 16.08 -8.52
N GLY A 28 16.23 17.03 -8.91
CA GLY A 28 16.22 17.59 -10.26
C GLY A 28 15.57 16.73 -11.34
N SER A 29 14.87 15.65 -10.97
CA SER A 29 14.08 14.86 -11.90
C SER A 29 13.03 15.71 -12.62
N PRO A 30 12.73 15.43 -13.90
CA PRO A 30 11.67 16.11 -14.64
C PRO A 30 10.34 16.04 -13.93
N VAL A 31 9.52 17.07 -14.12
CA VAL A 31 8.12 17.10 -13.66
C VAL A 31 7.22 16.82 -14.87
N MET A 32 6.19 16.00 -14.67
CA MET A 32 5.16 15.70 -15.65
C MET A 32 4.48 16.97 -16.14
N THR A 33 4.28 17.08 -17.44
CA THR A 33 3.55 18.20 -18.01
C THR A 33 2.04 17.97 -18.00
N VAL A 34 1.26 19.05 -18.06
CA VAL A 34 -0.21 18.95 -18.22
C VAL A 34 -0.57 18.26 -19.54
N GLU A 35 0.26 18.39 -20.56
CA GLU A 35 0.05 17.69 -21.82
C GLU A 35 0.13 16.18 -21.64
N THR A 36 1.12 15.68 -20.90
CA THR A 36 1.19 14.24 -20.56
C THR A 36 -0.07 13.78 -19.80
N VAL A 37 -0.65 14.62 -18.92
CA VAL A 37 -1.92 14.28 -18.26
C VAL A 37 -3.08 14.14 -19.28
N LYS A 38 -3.14 15.00 -20.30
CA LYS A 38 -4.13 14.86 -21.38
C LYS A 38 -3.92 13.58 -22.19
N GLU A 39 -2.66 13.22 -22.46
CA GLU A 39 -2.34 11.96 -23.14
C GLU A 39 -2.75 10.74 -22.31
N ILE A 40 -2.60 10.77 -20.99
CA ILE A 40 -3.12 9.72 -20.07
C ILE A 40 -4.65 9.59 -20.24
N VAL A 41 -5.37 10.70 -20.26
CA VAL A 41 -6.83 10.70 -20.45
C VAL A 41 -7.19 10.12 -21.82
N GLU A 42 -6.50 10.54 -22.89
CA GLU A 42 -6.74 10.03 -24.25
C GLU A 42 -6.45 8.52 -24.35
N TRP A 43 -5.38 8.03 -23.73
CA TRP A 43 -5.11 6.60 -23.65
C TRP A 43 -6.25 5.85 -22.96
N LEU A 44 -6.75 6.35 -21.83
CA LEU A 44 -7.82 5.71 -21.06
C LEU A 44 -9.17 5.65 -21.77
N LYS A 45 -9.43 6.51 -22.78
CA LYS A 45 -10.63 6.41 -23.61
C LYS A 45 -10.73 5.06 -24.34
N GLY A 46 -9.60 4.42 -24.65
CA GLY A 46 -9.53 3.09 -25.26
C GLY A 46 -9.68 1.92 -24.27
N ILE A 47 -9.71 2.20 -22.97
CA ILE A 47 -9.75 1.16 -21.92
C ILE A 47 -11.19 0.91 -21.48
N ASP A 48 -11.66 -0.32 -21.66
CA ASP A 48 -13.01 -0.76 -21.24
C ASP A 48 -13.03 -1.12 -19.76
N ARG A 49 -13.24 -0.12 -18.89
CA ARG A 49 -13.41 -0.25 -17.42
C ARG A 49 -14.46 0.73 -16.92
N GLU A 50 -15.22 0.32 -15.91
CA GLU A 50 -16.29 1.13 -15.30
C GLU A 50 -15.76 2.05 -14.21
N ARG A 51 -14.68 1.66 -13.55
CA ARG A 51 -14.07 2.43 -12.45
C ARG A 51 -12.56 2.53 -12.61
N VAL A 52 -12.02 3.70 -12.29
CA VAL A 52 -10.59 3.95 -12.27
C VAL A 52 -10.21 4.70 -10.99
N THR A 53 -9.14 4.27 -10.35
CA THR A 53 -8.53 5.02 -9.25
C THR A 53 -7.21 5.60 -9.72
N PHE A 54 -7.02 6.89 -9.54
CA PHE A 54 -5.76 7.57 -9.78
C PHE A 54 -5.03 7.81 -8.46
N THR A 55 -3.79 7.33 -8.36
CA THR A 55 -2.93 7.63 -7.20
C THR A 55 -1.74 8.46 -7.64
N PHE A 56 -1.65 9.70 -7.19
CA PHE A 56 -0.43 10.49 -7.35
C PHE A 56 0.63 9.99 -6.37
N HIS A 57 1.76 9.58 -6.92
CA HIS A 57 2.87 8.94 -6.18
C HIS A 57 4.22 9.36 -6.79
N GLY A 58 5.29 8.61 -6.53
CA GLY A 58 6.61 8.80 -7.10
C GLY A 58 7.67 9.11 -6.06
N GLY A 59 8.52 10.09 -6.32
CA GLY A 59 9.40 10.66 -5.32
C GLY A 59 8.59 11.47 -4.32
N GLU A 60 8.35 12.74 -4.62
CA GLU A 60 7.43 13.60 -3.88
C GLU A 60 6.48 14.29 -4.87
N PRO A 61 5.21 13.86 -4.97
CA PRO A 61 4.30 14.39 -5.98
C PRO A 61 3.99 15.88 -5.80
N LEU A 62 4.03 16.42 -4.58
CA LEU A 62 3.77 17.84 -4.35
C LEU A 62 4.86 18.78 -4.93
N LEU A 63 6.00 18.25 -5.39
CA LEU A 63 6.98 19.03 -6.15
C LEU A 63 6.43 19.53 -7.50
N ALA A 64 5.35 18.92 -8.02
CA ALA A 64 4.66 19.41 -9.21
C ALA A 64 3.97 20.76 -8.99
N GLY A 65 3.69 21.15 -7.73
CA GLY A 65 3.13 22.43 -7.36
C GLY A 65 1.60 22.56 -7.57
N ALA A 66 1.03 23.63 -7.01
CA ALA A 66 -0.42 23.86 -7.02
C ALA A 66 -1.00 23.99 -8.44
N ASP A 67 -0.28 24.66 -9.34
CA ASP A 67 -0.73 24.90 -10.71
C ASP A 67 -0.88 23.61 -11.53
N PHE A 68 -0.03 22.63 -11.28
CA PHE A 68 -0.17 21.31 -11.88
C PHE A 68 -1.48 20.64 -11.45
N TYR A 69 -1.77 20.57 -10.15
CA TYR A 69 -2.99 19.91 -9.65
C TYR A 69 -4.26 20.67 -10.02
N ARG A 70 -4.20 22.00 -10.05
CA ARG A 70 -5.34 22.85 -10.48
C ARG A 70 -5.76 22.57 -11.93
N GLN A 71 -4.83 22.13 -12.77
CA GLN A 71 -5.10 21.74 -14.14
C GLN A 71 -5.34 20.22 -14.29
N ALA A 72 -4.52 19.39 -13.68
CA ALA A 72 -4.57 17.94 -13.85
C ALA A 72 -5.86 17.31 -13.33
N LEU A 73 -6.32 17.70 -12.14
CA LEU A 73 -7.52 17.10 -11.52
C LEU A 73 -8.79 17.31 -12.34
N PRO A 74 -9.15 18.52 -12.81
CA PRO A 74 -10.31 18.69 -13.69
C PRO A 74 -10.15 17.95 -15.03
N ILE A 75 -8.97 17.97 -15.65
CA ILE A 75 -8.72 17.24 -16.91
C ILE A 75 -9.02 15.76 -16.75
N ILE A 76 -8.53 15.13 -15.67
CA ILE A 76 -8.76 13.72 -15.39
C ILE A 76 -10.23 13.47 -15.03
N SER A 77 -10.80 14.29 -14.14
CA SER A 77 -12.18 14.12 -13.66
C SER A 77 -13.19 14.18 -14.80
N GLU A 78 -13.08 15.17 -15.68
CA GLU A 78 -13.97 15.37 -16.81
C GLU A 78 -13.69 14.36 -17.93
N GLY A 79 -12.41 14.18 -18.28
CA GLY A 79 -12.02 13.30 -19.38
C GLY A 79 -12.25 11.81 -19.11
N CYS A 80 -12.22 11.40 -17.84
CA CYS A 80 -12.48 10.02 -17.38
C CYS A 80 -13.85 9.84 -16.73
N ALA A 81 -14.78 10.79 -16.84
CA ALA A 81 -16.08 10.76 -16.14
C ALA A 81 -16.86 9.44 -16.31
N ARG A 82 -16.80 8.83 -17.50
CA ARG A 82 -17.42 7.51 -17.78
C ARG A 82 -16.86 6.36 -16.93
N MET A 83 -15.67 6.53 -16.37
CA MET A 83 -14.97 5.54 -15.54
C MET A 83 -15.08 5.85 -14.05
N HIS A 84 -15.94 6.78 -13.65
CA HIS A 84 -16.11 7.18 -12.25
C HIS A 84 -14.76 7.33 -11.52
N PRO A 85 -13.94 8.33 -11.87
CA PRO A 85 -12.58 8.47 -11.35
C PRO A 85 -12.58 8.78 -9.86
N ASP A 86 -11.82 7.98 -9.10
CA ASP A 86 -11.46 8.23 -7.71
C ASP A 86 -9.99 8.67 -7.64
N PHE A 87 -9.65 9.53 -6.68
CA PHE A 87 -8.30 10.03 -6.50
C PHE A 87 -7.69 9.59 -5.17
N ALA A 88 -6.37 9.51 -5.12
CA ALA A 88 -5.58 9.36 -3.90
C ALA A 88 -4.20 9.98 -4.10
N MET A 89 -3.51 10.28 -3.02
CA MET A 89 -2.14 10.79 -3.07
C MET A 89 -1.28 10.17 -1.97
N GLN A 90 -0.01 9.84 -2.30
CA GLN A 90 1.01 9.44 -1.34
C GLN A 90 2.12 10.49 -1.34
N THR A 91 2.29 11.21 -0.23
CA THR A 91 3.21 12.35 -0.10
C THR A 91 3.86 12.41 1.28
N ASN A 92 5.07 12.99 1.38
CA ASN A 92 5.70 13.33 2.66
C ASN A 92 5.17 14.62 3.29
N LEU A 93 4.28 15.34 2.60
CA LEU A 93 3.64 16.60 3.01
C LEU A 93 4.58 17.82 3.15
N TRP A 94 5.89 17.71 2.84
CA TRP A 94 6.83 18.81 3.06
C TRP A 94 6.54 20.04 2.21
N ARG A 95 5.87 19.84 1.07
CA ARG A 95 5.47 20.90 0.13
C ARG A 95 3.97 21.22 0.20
N MET A 96 3.27 20.74 1.24
CA MET A 96 1.88 21.10 1.44
C MET A 96 1.75 22.59 1.74
N THR A 97 0.95 23.28 0.94
CA THR A 97 0.56 24.67 1.13
C THR A 97 -0.96 24.80 1.21
N PRO A 98 -1.51 25.90 1.75
CA PRO A 98 -2.95 26.12 1.72
C PRO A 98 -3.56 25.98 0.34
N GLU A 99 -2.91 26.53 -0.70
CA GLU A 99 -3.42 26.47 -2.07
C GLU A 99 -3.47 25.03 -2.61
N ILE A 100 -2.45 24.21 -2.31
CA ILE A 100 -2.46 22.78 -2.68
C ILE A 100 -3.56 22.06 -1.93
N ALA A 101 -3.70 22.33 -0.62
CA ALA A 101 -4.71 21.69 0.21
C ALA A 101 -6.13 22.01 -0.27
N ASP A 102 -6.42 23.25 -0.63
CA ASP A 102 -7.72 23.67 -1.19
C ASP A 102 -8.03 22.92 -2.50
N VAL A 103 -7.06 22.82 -3.40
CA VAL A 103 -7.24 22.11 -4.68
C VAL A 103 -7.52 20.62 -4.44
N LEU A 104 -6.75 19.96 -3.56
CA LEU A 104 -6.94 18.54 -3.26
C LEU A 104 -8.27 18.27 -2.52
N ALA A 105 -8.67 19.18 -1.62
CA ALA A 105 -9.94 19.06 -0.90
C ALA A 105 -11.16 19.20 -1.83
N ALA A 106 -11.11 20.08 -2.84
CA ALA A 106 -12.17 20.23 -3.83
C ALA A 106 -12.45 18.96 -4.63
N TYR A 107 -11.46 18.06 -4.77
CA TYR A 107 -11.58 16.77 -5.43
C TYR A 107 -11.61 15.59 -4.45
N HIS A 108 -11.80 15.85 -3.15
CA HIS A 108 -11.85 14.83 -2.09
C HIS A 108 -10.69 13.84 -2.15
N VAL A 109 -9.46 14.32 -2.39
CA VAL A 109 -8.26 13.47 -2.51
C VAL A 109 -7.80 13.00 -1.13
N PRO A 110 -7.99 11.73 -0.74
CA PRO A 110 -7.42 11.20 0.49
C PRO A 110 -5.90 11.13 0.40
N ILE A 111 -5.24 11.42 1.50
CA ILE A 111 -3.78 11.49 1.57
C ILE A 111 -3.23 10.35 2.40
N GLY A 112 -2.31 9.59 1.80
CA GLY A 112 -1.34 8.79 2.51
C GLY A 112 -0.10 9.62 2.77
N SER A 113 0.39 9.60 4.01
CA SER A 113 1.69 10.19 4.34
C SER A 113 2.56 9.18 5.09
N SER A 114 3.69 9.61 5.58
CA SER A 114 4.69 8.68 6.12
C SER A 114 5.30 9.18 7.41
N ILE A 115 5.11 8.41 8.49
CA ILE A 115 5.78 8.58 9.80
C ILE A 115 6.09 7.18 10.32
N ASP A 116 7.32 6.97 10.83
CA ASP A 116 7.74 5.66 11.33
C ASP A 116 7.63 5.51 12.86
N GLY A 117 6.85 6.37 13.51
CA GLY A 117 6.67 6.44 14.95
C GLY A 117 7.14 7.77 15.54
N PRO A 118 7.68 7.82 16.77
CA PRO A 118 8.24 9.02 17.38
C PRO A 118 9.31 9.69 16.51
N GLU A 119 9.58 10.95 16.78
CA GLU A 119 10.49 11.78 15.98
C GLU A 119 11.87 11.15 15.80
N ASP A 120 12.47 10.64 16.87
CA ASP A 120 13.79 10.01 16.83
C ASP A 120 13.84 8.76 15.93
N ILE A 121 12.79 7.93 15.96
CA ILE A 121 12.68 6.77 15.08
C ILE A 121 12.48 7.23 13.63
N THR A 122 11.54 8.15 13.40
CA THR A 122 11.23 8.66 12.08
C THR A 122 12.44 9.32 11.44
N ASP A 123 13.11 10.23 12.15
CA ASP A 123 14.26 10.95 11.63
C ASP A 123 15.48 10.04 11.42
N SER A 124 15.68 9.04 12.29
CA SER A 124 16.75 8.05 12.11
C SER A 124 16.65 7.26 10.80
N GLN A 125 15.45 7.09 10.27
CA GLN A 125 15.16 6.31 9.06
C GLN A 125 14.98 7.18 7.81
N ARG A 126 14.40 8.36 7.97
CA ARG A 126 13.98 9.23 6.86
C ARG A 126 14.82 10.49 6.69
N GLY A 127 15.72 10.78 7.65
CA GLY A 127 16.59 11.94 7.67
C GLY A 127 16.14 13.01 8.66
N ASP A 128 17.10 13.78 9.13
CA ASP A 128 16.94 14.78 10.18
C ASP A 128 15.84 15.81 9.85
N GLY A 129 14.96 16.05 10.82
CA GLY A 129 13.85 16.99 10.71
C GLY A 129 12.72 16.52 9.80
N TYR A 130 12.72 15.25 9.40
CA TYR A 130 11.62 14.68 8.60
C TYR A 130 10.29 14.78 9.35
N PHE A 131 10.27 14.34 10.61
CA PHE A 131 9.07 14.32 11.44
C PHE A 131 8.43 15.71 11.53
N GLN A 132 9.19 16.73 11.91
CA GLN A 132 8.68 18.09 12.08
C GLN A 132 8.14 18.69 10.79
N LYS A 133 8.82 18.49 9.66
CA LYS A 133 8.36 18.95 8.34
C LYS A 133 7.05 18.27 7.92
N THR A 134 6.94 16.97 8.15
CA THR A 134 5.74 16.17 7.84
C THR A 134 4.56 16.61 8.70
N MET A 135 4.78 16.80 10.01
CA MET A 135 3.73 17.25 10.94
C MET A 135 3.25 18.67 10.64
N LYS A 136 4.14 19.57 10.19
CA LYS A 136 3.73 20.89 9.71
C LYS A 136 2.79 20.79 8.50
N GLY A 137 3.13 19.97 7.50
CA GLY A 137 2.27 19.74 6.33
C GLY A 137 0.97 19.03 6.69
N TYR A 138 1.01 18.09 7.65
CA TYR A 138 -0.19 17.43 8.18
C TYR A 138 -1.16 18.44 8.81
N THR A 139 -0.66 19.40 9.58
CA THR A 139 -1.51 20.43 10.18
C THR A 139 -2.23 21.24 9.08
N ILE A 140 -1.50 21.68 8.04
CA ILE A 140 -2.11 22.40 6.91
C ILE A 140 -3.19 21.53 6.25
N ALA A 141 -2.87 20.29 5.91
CA ALA A 141 -3.81 19.38 5.24
C ALA A 141 -5.10 19.16 6.06
N ARG A 142 -4.95 18.89 7.37
CA ARG A 142 -6.08 18.71 8.30
C ARG A 142 -6.94 19.96 8.42
N ASP A 143 -6.32 21.14 8.56
CA ASP A 143 -7.02 22.41 8.75
C ASP A 143 -7.84 22.80 7.48
N HIS A 144 -7.49 22.23 6.31
CA HIS A 144 -8.24 22.32 5.07
C HIS A 144 -9.19 21.12 4.82
N GLY A 145 -9.44 20.28 5.83
CA GLY A 145 -10.41 19.19 5.77
C GLY A 145 -9.95 17.93 5.03
N LEU A 146 -8.68 17.82 4.71
CA LEU A 146 -8.14 16.62 4.06
C LEU A 146 -8.00 15.46 5.06
N SER A 147 -8.43 14.27 4.65
CA SER A 147 -8.17 13.03 5.39
C SER A 147 -6.74 12.58 5.16
N VAL A 148 -5.96 12.48 6.23
CA VAL A 148 -4.55 12.02 6.18
C VAL A 148 -4.38 10.76 7.02
N ARG A 149 -3.77 9.72 6.42
CA ARG A 149 -3.38 8.48 7.10
C ARG A 149 -1.89 8.25 6.95
N PHE A 150 -1.27 7.65 7.96
CA PHE A 150 0.18 7.46 7.96
C PHE A 150 0.58 6.02 7.65
N ILE A 151 1.58 5.89 6.78
CA ILE A 151 2.33 4.66 6.55
C ILE A 151 3.55 4.69 7.47
N CYS A 152 3.70 3.64 8.27
CA CYS A 152 4.88 3.38 9.09
C CYS A 152 5.70 2.28 8.43
N THR A 153 6.93 2.59 8.05
CA THR A 153 7.86 1.61 7.49
C THR A 153 8.71 1.00 8.61
N PHE A 154 8.56 -0.30 8.80
CA PHE A 154 9.36 -1.04 9.76
C PHE A 154 10.63 -1.58 9.12
N THR A 155 11.77 -1.16 9.62
CA THR A 155 13.10 -1.71 9.30
C THR A 155 13.49 -2.79 10.31
N ASN A 156 14.62 -3.47 10.07
CA ASN A 156 15.22 -4.40 11.03
C ASN A 156 15.59 -3.73 12.38
N LYS A 157 15.71 -2.40 12.41
CA LYS A 157 16.00 -1.61 13.62
C LYS A 157 14.72 -1.17 14.31
N SER A 158 13.78 -0.56 13.59
CA SER A 158 12.55 -0.05 14.19
C SER A 158 11.58 -1.16 14.61
N ALA A 159 11.64 -2.34 13.98
CA ALA A 159 10.87 -3.51 14.43
C ALA A 159 11.22 -3.93 15.87
N LYS A 160 12.44 -3.64 16.34
CA LYS A 160 12.85 -3.86 17.73
C LYS A 160 12.29 -2.84 18.72
N ARG A 161 11.72 -1.76 18.21
CA ARG A 161 11.05 -0.70 18.96
C ARG A 161 9.54 -0.63 18.67
N LYS A 162 8.96 -1.75 18.26
CA LYS A 162 7.55 -1.86 17.85
C LYS A 162 6.57 -1.38 18.93
N GLU A 163 6.88 -1.63 20.21
CA GLU A 163 6.05 -1.20 21.35
C GLU A 163 5.96 0.32 21.45
N GLU A 164 7.07 1.03 21.22
CA GLU A 164 7.13 2.49 21.21
C GLU A 164 6.36 3.06 20.03
N ILE A 165 6.49 2.42 18.86
CA ILE A 165 5.78 2.83 17.64
C ILE A 165 4.27 2.66 17.83
N VAL A 166 3.80 1.50 18.29
CA VAL A 166 2.38 1.25 18.53
C VAL A 166 1.82 2.24 19.54
N ARG A 167 2.52 2.46 20.65
CA ARG A 167 2.11 3.44 21.67
C ARG A 167 1.99 4.84 21.08
N PHE A 168 2.95 5.29 20.27
CA PHE A 168 2.90 6.59 19.60
C PHE A 168 1.65 6.72 18.73
N PHE A 169 1.34 5.73 17.86
CA PHE A 169 0.16 5.78 17.01
C PHE A 169 -1.13 5.79 17.82
N LEU A 170 -1.20 5.02 18.91
CA LEU A 170 -2.33 4.98 19.83
C LEU A 170 -2.56 6.33 20.52
N GLU A 171 -1.50 6.92 21.08
CA GLU A 171 -1.55 8.21 21.79
C GLU A 171 -1.93 9.38 20.88
N GLN A 172 -1.48 9.33 19.61
CA GLN A 172 -1.83 10.34 18.61
C GLN A 172 -3.21 10.13 17.99
N GLY A 173 -3.85 8.99 18.21
CA GLY A 173 -5.10 8.61 17.54
C GLY A 173 -4.93 8.42 16.03
N PHE A 174 -3.74 8.05 15.56
CA PHE A 174 -3.48 7.84 14.15
C PHE A 174 -3.78 6.41 13.72
N VAL A 175 -4.33 6.28 12.51
CA VAL A 175 -4.45 4.97 11.85
C VAL A 175 -3.05 4.50 11.44
N LEU A 176 -2.68 3.30 11.86
CA LEU A 176 -1.42 2.67 11.50
C LEU A 176 -1.59 1.85 10.22
N LYS A 177 -0.86 2.21 9.17
CA LYS A 177 -0.65 1.37 7.99
C LYS A 177 0.81 0.90 7.98
N LEU A 178 1.00 -0.39 8.20
CA LEU A 178 2.32 -1.02 8.18
C LEU A 178 2.86 -1.13 6.75
N HIS A 179 4.13 -0.84 6.58
CA HIS A 179 4.93 -1.24 5.42
C HIS A 179 6.24 -1.86 5.89
N PRO A 180 6.60 -3.10 5.53
CA PRO A 180 7.92 -3.62 5.81
C PRO A 180 8.94 -2.94 4.90
N ALA A 181 10.13 -2.63 5.42
CA ALA A 181 11.24 -2.19 4.60
C ALA A 181 11.74 -3.38 3.76
N LEU A 182 11.44 -3.35 2.47
CA LEU A 182 11.71 -4.43 1.52
C LEU A 182 12.84 -4.04 0.57
N PRO A 183 13.75 -4.97 0.22
CA PRO A 183 14.68 -4.78 -0.87
C PRO A 183 13.97 -4.42 -2.16
N SER A 184 14.58 -3.54 -2.95
CA SER A 184 14.13 -3.18 -4.28
C SER A 184 15.18 -3.57 -5.30
N LEU A 185 14.80 -3.55 -6.59
CA LEU A 185 15.75 -3.76 -7.70
C LEU A 185 16.90 -2.73 -7.72
N ARG A 186 16.73 -1.59 -7.01
CA ARG A 186 17.72 -0.51 -6.91
C ARG A 186 18.36 -0.40 -5.52
N SER A 187 18.10 -1.36 -4.62
CA SER A 187 18.62 -1.27 -3.26
C SER A 187 20.11 -1.57 -3.22
N GLU A 188 20.85 -0.62 -2.67
CA GLU A 188 22.22 -0.84 -2.22
C GLU A 188 22.18 -1.29 -0.75
N ASN A 189 23.03 -2.26 -0.37
CA ASN A 189 23.17 -2.74 1.01
C ASN A 189 21.85 -2.97 1.79
N PRO A 190 20.85 -3.68 1.23
CA PRO A 190 19.54 -3.81 1.87
C PRO A 190 19.61 -4.46 3.26
N LYS A 191 20.64 -5.24 3.58
CA LYS A 191 20.84 -5.86 4.90
C LYS A 191 20.97 -4.85 6.04
N GLU A 192 21.30 -3.61 5.75
CA GLU A 192 21.43 -2.57 6.79
C GLU A 192 20.09 -2.12 7.37
N TRP A 193 19.01 -2.29 6.61
CA TRP A 193 17.68 -1.78 6.97
C TRP A 193 16.52 -2.73 6.66
N ALA A 194 16.68 -3.69 5.75
CA ALA A 194 15.58 -4.58 5.37
C ALA A 194 15.09 -5.39 6.57
N LEU A 195 13.78 -5.56 6.65
CA LEU A 195 13.14 -6.41 7.64
C LEU A 195 13.13 -7.85 7.11
N GLU A 196 13.76 -8.74 7.87
CA GLU A 196 13.82 -10.17 7.51
C GLU A 196 12.42 -10.80 7.48
N PRO A 197 12.13 -11.70 6.54
CA PRO A 197 10.80 -12.29 6.39
C PRO A 197 10.25 -12.97 7.66
N VAL A 198 11.08 -13.61 8.45
CA VAL A 198 10.66 -14.25 9.72
C VAL A 198 10.28 -13.17 10.74
N ASP A 199 11.12 -12.16 10.92
CA ASP A 199 10.85 -11.04 11.83
C ASP A 199 9.58 -10.26 11.41
N TYR A 200 9.33 -10.16 10.10
CA TYR A 200 8.11 -9.57 9.59
C TYR A 200 6.87 -10.38 9.98
N GLY A 201 6.95 -11.71 9.91
CA GLY A 201 5.86 -12.60 10.36
C GLY A 201 5.54 -12.40 11.85
N GLU A 202 6.55 -12.36 12.71
CA GLU A 202 6.35 -12.14 14.15
C GLU A 202 5.88 -10.70 14.46
N LEU A 203 6.31 -9.71 13.69
CA LEU A 203 5.77 -8.35 13.79
C LEU A 203 4.28 -8.31 13.46
N LEU A 204 3.83 -9.02 12.41
CA LEU A 204 2.41 -9.08 12.04
C LEU A 204 1.56 -9.76 13.12
N VAL A 205 2.07 -10.82 13.76
CA VAL A 205 1.38 -11.47 14.90
C VAL A 205 1.29 -10.52 16.09
N TYR A 206 2.39 -9.84 16.44
CA TYR A 206 2.37 -8.81 17.49
C TYR A 206 1.33 -7.71 17.20
N LEU A 207 1.26 -7.22 15.96
CA LEU A 207 0.30 -6.18 15.57
C LEU A 207 -1.14 -6.70 15.56
N LEU A 208 -1.37 -7.99 15.30
CA LEU A 208 -2.69 -8.61 15.48
C LEU A 208 -3.10 -8.56 16.95
N ASP A 209 -2.21 -8.90 17.88
CA ASP A 209 -2.47 -8.80 19.31
C ASP A 209 -2.83 -7.37 19.72
N GLN A 210 -2.08 -6.38 19.23
CA GLN A 210 -2.33 -4.97 19.52
C GLN A 210 -3.67 -4.48 18.93
N ALA A 211 -4.01 -4.90 17.70
CA ALA A 211 -5.29 -4.55 17.08
C ALA A 211 -6.49 -5.11 17.88
N LEU A 212 -6.34 -6.30 18.44
CA LEU A 212 -7.38 -6.91 19.28
C LEU A 212 -7.45 -6.28 20.69
N GLU A 213 -6.30 -5.98 21.30
CA GLU A 213 -6.23 -5.35 22.62
C GLU A 213 -6.81 -3.93 22.61
N HIS A 214 -6.57 -3.18 21.54
CA HIS A 214 -6.97 -1.80 21.35
C HIS A 214 -8.09 -1.64 20.32
N ILE A 215 -8.97 -2.63 20.22
CA ILE A 215 -9.97 -2.72 19.16
C ILE A 215 -10.84 -1.46 19.02
N ASP A 216 -11.12 -0.75 20.10
CA ASP A 216 -11.98 0.44 20.09
C ASP A 216 -11.20 1.75 19.89
N SER A 217 -9.90 1.74 20.10
CA SER A 217 -9.07 2.96 20.14
C SER A 217 -7.97 3.02 19.05
N MET A 218 -7.70 1.91 18.37
CA MET A 218 -6.65 1.84 17.34
C MET A 218 -7.15 1.09 16.10
N GLU A 219 -6.79 1.61 14.94
CA GLU A 219 -6.94 0.91 13.66
C GLU A 219 -5.57 0.56 13.08
N ILE A 220 -5.34 -0.73 12.80
CA ILE A 220 -4.17 -1.22 12.07
C ILE A 220 -4.65 -1.79 10.74
N MET A 221 -4.57 -0.99 9.67
CA MET A 221 -5.18 -1.28 8.37
C MET A 221 -4.75 -2.64 7.80
N ASN A 222 -3.46 -2.97 7.87
CA ASN A 222 -2.97 -4.24 7.33
C ASN A 222 -3.54 -5.45 8.06
N ILE A 223 -3.74 -5.34 9.37
CA ILE A 223 -4.34 -6.42 10.17
C ILE A 223 -5.81 -6.60 9.78
N ASN A 224 -6.54 -5.51 9.63
CA ASN A 224 -7.92 -5.55 9.14
C ASN A 224 -8.02 -6.23 7.78
N ASP A 225 -7.13 -5.86 6.85
CA ASP A 225 -7.09 -6.44 5.51
C ASP A 225 -6.70 -7.93 5.52
N LEU A 226 -5.73 -8.34 6.34
CA LEU A 226 -5.31 -9.74 6.48
C LEU A 226 -6.45 -10.60 7.08
N CYS A 227 -7.11 -10.12 8.12
CA CYS A 227 -8.28 -10.79 8.69
C CYS A 227 -9.41 -10.93 7.65
N ARG A 228 -9.67 -9.87 6.87
CA ARG A 228 -10.65 -9.90 5.77
C ARG A 228 -10.27 -10.93 4.70
N CYS A 229 -8.99 -10.99 4.28
CA CYS A 229 -8.50 -11.97 3.31
C CYS A 229 -8.78 -13.41 3.77
N VAL A 230 -8.48 -13.74 5.02
CA VAL A 230 -8.71 -15.08 5.57
C VAL A 230 -10.21 -15.38 5.67
N PHE A 231 -11.00 -14.46 6.21
CA PHE A 231 -12.44 -14.62 6.41
C PHE A 231 -13.21 -14.76 5.10
N THR A 232 -12.93 -13.90 4.12
CA THR A 232 -13.61 -13.92 2.81
C THR A 232 -13.00 -14.91 1.84
N ARG A 233 -11.83 -15.48 2.14
CA ARG A 233 -11.00 -16.30 1.26
C ARG A 233 -10.69 -15.61 -0.08
N HIS A 234 -10.51 -14.29 -0.03
CA HIS A 234 -10.22 -13.45 -1.19
C HIS A 234 -9.19 -12.39 -0.84
N GLY A 235 -8.17 -12.20 -1.70
CA GLY A 235 -7.17 -11.15 -1.52
C GLY A 235 -7.78 -9.77 -1.79
N SER A 236 -7.50 -8.81 -0.90
CA SER A 236 -7.99 -7.43 -1.00
C SER A 236 -6.89 -6.37 -1.01
N VAL A 237 -5.65 -6.75 -0.76
CA VAL A 237 -4.48 -5.85 -0.74
C VAL A 237 -3.63 -6.05 -1.97
N CYS A 238 -2.91 -5.02 -2.40
CA CYS A 238 -2.03 -5.03 -3.58
C CYS A 238 -1.14 -6.28 -3.66
N THR A 239 -0.53 -6.70 -2.54
CA THR A 239 0.33 -7.89 -2.47
C THR A 239 -0.43 -9.19 -2.75
N TYR A 240 -1.74 -9.25 -2.52
CA TYR A 240 -2.55 -10.47 -2.54
C TYR A 240 -3.63 -10.46 -3.63
N VAL A 241 -3.58 -9.52 -4.56
CA VAL A 241 -4.48 -9.47 -5.72
C VAL A 241 -3.71 -9.72 -7.01
N ASP A 242 -4.43 -10.16 -8.04
CA ASP A 242 -3.90 -10.17 -9.39
C ASP A 242 -3.94 -8.73 -9.92
N CYS A 243 -2.80 -8.03 -9.80
CA CYS A 243 -2.66 -6.64 -10.26
C CYS A 243 -2.33 -6.54 -11.76
N MET A 244 -2.01 -7.66 -12.42
CA MET A 244 -1.60 -7.65 -13.83
C MET A 244 -2.76 -7.29 -14.76
N GLY A 245 -2.52 -6.32 -15.66
CA GLY A 245 -3.54 -5.81 -16.57
C GLY A 245 -4.66 -4.99 -15.91
N SER A 246 -4.56 -4.72 -14.59
CA SER A 246 -5.49 -3.86 -13.85
C SER A 246 -4.80 -2.70 -13.13
N THR A 247 -3.48 -2.76 -12.95
CA THR A 247 -2.67 -1.71 -12.31
C THR A 247 -1.51 -1.33 -13.23
N PHE A 248 -1.32 -0.03 -13.44
CA PHE A 248 -0.21 0.52 -14.20
C PHE A 248 0.31 1.78 -13.52
N ALA A 249 1.58 2.12 -13.77
CA ALA A 249 2.13 3.41 -13.40
C ALA A 249 2.57 4.16 -14.65
N VAL A 250 2.36 5.48 -14.65
CA VAL A 250 2.78 6.37 -15.74
C VAL A 250 3.83 7.33 -15.21
N GLY A 251 5.02 7.29 -15.81
CA GLY A 251 6.15 8.15 -15.48
C GLY A 251 5.97 9.59 -15.98
N PRO A 252 6.89 10.51 -15.58
CA PRO A 252 6.80 11.92 -15.96
C PRO A 252 6.82 12.17 -17.48
N ASP A 253 7.40 11.25 -18.23
CA ASP A 253 7.55 11.26 -19.69
C ASP A 253 6.43 10.51 -20.44
N GLY A 254 5.40 10.07 -19.72
CA GLY A 254 4.29 9.29 -20.29
C GLY A 254 4.58 7.79 -20.44
N SER A 255 5.78 7.31 -20.10
CA SER A 255 6.12 5.89 -20.14
C SER A 255 5.26 5.08 -19.17
N ILE A 256 4.74 3.94 -19.63
CA ILE A 256 3.85 3.04 -18.88
C ILE A 256 4.68 1.89 -18.30
N TYR A 257 4.47 1.58 -17.02
CA TYR A 257 5.15 0.54 -16.26
C TYR A 257 4.14 -0.39 -15.55
N PRO A 258 4.54 -1.63 -15.19
CA PRO A 258 3.66 -2.55 -14.47
C PRO A 258 3.25 -2.04 -13.08
N CYS A 259 4.09 -1.24 -12.42
CA CYS A 259 3.88 -0.72 -11.07
C CYS A 259 4.79 0.49 -10.85
N TYR A 260 4.47 1.36 -9.89
CA TYR A 260 5.28 2.53 -9.54
C TYR A 260 6.73 2.18 -9.15
N ARG A 261 6.97 0.99 -8.62
CA ARG A 261 8.30 0.53 -8.22
C ARG A 261 9.27 0.32 -9.39
N PHE A 262 8.75 0.22 -10.63
CA PHE A 262 9.54 0.10 -11.85
C PHE A 262 9.78 1.45 -12.56
N VAL A 263 9.07 2.52 -12.17
CA VAL A 263 9.15 3.81 -12.87
C VAL A 263 10.58 4.35 -12.84
N GLY A 264 11.05 4.80 -14.00
CA GLY A 264 12.44 5.27 -14.21
C GLY A 264 13.45 4.14 -14.46
N MET A 265 12.99 2.90 -14.73
CA MET A 265 13.81 1.77 -15.15
C MET A 265 13.43 1.43 -16.60
N PRO A 266 14.22 1.89 -17.61
CA PRO A 266 13.84 1.79 -19.03
C PRO A 266 13.55 0.36 -19.49
N GLU A 267 14.23 -0.64 -18.91
CA GLU A 267 14.07 -2.06 -19.22
C GLU A 267 12.69 -2.61 -18.85
N TYR A 268 11.92 -1.90 -18.00
CA TYR A 268 10.58 -2.30 -17.59
C TYR A 268 9.46 -1.47 -18.24
N VAL A 269 9.77 -0.61 -19.19
CA VAL A 269 8.76 0.13 -19.97
C VAL A 269 7.91 -0.85 -20.78
N MET A 270 6.59 -0.69 -20.71
CA MET A 270 5.61 -1.48 -21.46
C MET A 270 5.12 -0.77 -22.72
N GLY A 271 5.17 0.56 -22.74
CA GLY A 271 4.72 1.45 -23.81
C GLY A 271 4.71 2.90 -23.35
N ASN A 272 4.11 3.78 -24.14
CA ASN A 272 3.92 5.20 -23.78
C ASN A 272 2.47 5.60 -24.03
N VAL A 273 1.92 6.49 -23.17
CA VAL A 273 0.51 6.95 -23.27
C VAL A 273 0.22 7.67 -24.57
N ALA A 274 1.22 8.36 -25.18
CA ALA A 274 1.12 9.04 -26.46
C ALA A 274 0.75 8.08 -27.61
N ASP A 275 1.20 6.83 -27.54
CA ASP A 275 0.91 5.78 -28.53
C ASP A 275 -0.46 5.11 -28.33
N ARG A 276 -1.15 5.39 -27.21
CA ARG A 276 -2.45 4.83 -26.84
C ARG A 276 -2.51 3.30 -26.92
N PRO A 277 -1.55 2.57 -26.32
CA PRO A 277 -1.48 1.11 -26.46
C PRO A 277 -2.70 0.43 -25.83
N SER A 278 -3.17 -0.66 -26.46
CA SER A 278 -4.18 -1.52 -25.85
C SER A 278 -3.59 -2.26 -24.64
N LEU A 279 -4.46 -2.75 -23.73
CA LEU A 279 -4.02 -3.61 -22.61
C LEU A 279 -3.30 -4.87 -23.13
N GLU A 280 -3.77 -5.43 -24.23
CA GLU A 280 -3.15 -6.59 -24.87
C GLU A 280 -1.72 -6.26 -25.33
N THR A 281 -1.52 -5.12 -25.98
CA THR A 281 -0.20 -4.64 -26.40
C THR A 281 0.74 -4.46 -25.22
N LEU A 282 0.26 -3.85 -24.12
CA LEU A 282 1.05 -3.67 -22.89
C LEU A 282 1.45 -5.02 -22.29
N MET A 283 0.50 -5.97 -22.18
CA MET A 283 0.78 -7.29 -21.62
C MET A 283 1.62 -8.18 -22.54
N ALA A 284 1.66 -7.91 -23.84
CA ALA A 284 2.53 -8.59 -24.80
C ALA A 284 3.98 -8.04 -24.80
N SER A 285 4.24 -6.90 -24.16
CA SER A 285 5.58 -6.34 -24.01
C SER A 285 6.53 -7.29 -23.22
N PRO A 286 7.85 -7.13 -23.31
CA PRO A 286 8.78 -7.92 -22.51
C PRO A 286 8.46 -7.88 -21.00
N SER A 287 8.17 -6.69 -20.47
CA SER A 287 7.82 -6.49 -19.07
C SER A 287 6.47 -7.11 -18.71
N GLY A 288 5.47 -7.01 -19.59
CA GLY A 288 4.18 -7.67 -19.40
C GLY A 288 4.32 -9.18 -19.33
N LYS A 289 5.10 -9.78 -20.24
CA LYS A 289 5.38 -11.23 -20.26
C LYS A 289 6.13 -11.67 -19.00
N LEU A 290 7.10 -10.86 -18.54
CA LEU A 290 7.84 -11.15 -17.31
C LEU A 290 6.90 -11.18 -16.10
N MET A 291 5.97 -10.22 -16.01
CA MET A 291 4.98 -10.20 -14.93
C MET A 291 4.00 -11.39 -15.01
N LEU A 292 3.60 -11.80 -16.22
CA LEU A 292 2.73 -12.98 -16.42
C LEU A 292 3.43 -14.28 -16.03
N ALA A 293 4.74 -14.41 -16.27
CA ALA A 293 5.53 -15.58 -15.86
C ALA A 293 5.48 -15.85 -14.35
N PHE A 294 5.26 -14.80 -13.53
CA PHE A 294 5.05 -14.98 -12.10
C PHE A 294 3.81 -15.82 -11.79
N LYS A 295 2.73 -15.61 -12.53
CA LYS A 295 1.49 -16.38 -12.35
C LYS A 295 1.72 -17.86 -12.63
N ASP A 296 2.38 -18.17 -13.75
CA ASP A 296 2.67 -19.55 -14.12
C ASP A 296 3.57 -20.23 -13.08
N TYR A 297 4.53 -19.48 -12.54
CA TYR A 297 5.37 -19.97 -11.44
C TYR A 297 4.56 -20.25 -10.17
N VAL A 298 3.68 -19.33 -9.78
CA VAL A 298 2.82 -19.49 -8.59
C VAL A 298 1.87 -20.68 -8.73
N ASP A 299 1.26 -20.88 -9.88
CA ASP A 299 0.35 -22.01 -10.14
C ASP A 299 1.06 -23.35 -9.91
N THR A 300 2.35 -23.43 -10.26
CA THR A 300 3.17 -24.62 -10.03
C THR A 300 3.67 -24.74 -8.57
N ALA A 301 4.25 -23.65 -8.04
CA ALA A 301 4.94 -23.69 -6.73
C ALA A 301 3.96 -23.64 -5.55
N CYS A 302 2.79 -23.03 -5.72
CA CYS A 302 1.82 -22.81 -4.65
C CYS A 302 0.52 -23.61 -4.79
N GLY A 303 0.39 -24.48 -5.80
CA GLY A 303 -0.88 -25.17 -6.12
C GLY A 303 -1.46 -25.99 -4.94
N SER A 304 -0.62 -26.56 -4.08
CA SER A 304 -1.04 -27.29 -2.87
C SER A 304 -1.14 -26.42 -1.61
N CYS A 305 -0.83 -25.13 -1.68
CA CYS A 305 -0.85 -24.25 -0.52
C CYS A 305 -2.27 -23.90 -0.09
N LYS A 306 -2.63 -24.16 1.17
CA LYS A 306 -3.97 -23.83 1.71
C LYS A 306 -4.35 -22.34 1.62
N HIS A 307 -3.36 -21.44 1.50
CA HIS A 307 -3.53 -19.99 1.46
C HIS A 307 -3.59 -19.41 0.03
N ILE A 308 -3.40 -20.23 -1.01
CA ILE A 308 -3.26 -19.75 -2.39
C ILE A 308 -4.43 -18.89 -2.87
N ARG A 309 -5.66 -19.19 -2.41
CA ARG A 309 -6.87 -18.48 -2.83
C ARG A 309 -6.83 -16.99 -2.53
N TYR A 310 -6.15 -16.57 -1.48
CA TYR A 310 -6.05 -15.17 -1.05
C TYR A 310 -4.63 -14.64 -0.98
N CYS A 311 -3.59 -15.50 -0.89
CA CYS A 311 -2.19 -15.08 -0.91
C CYS A 311 -1.66 -14.84 -2.34
N ARG A 312 -2.03 -15.71 -3.31
CA ARG A 312 -1.64 -15.65 -4.72
C ARG A 312 -0.12 -15.58 -4.96
N GLY A 313 0.68 -16.12 -4.04
CA GLY A 313 2.16 -16.14 -4.14
C GLY A 313 2.84 -14.83 -3.75
N GLY A 314 2.10 -13.80 -3.33
CA GLY A 314 2.63 -12.50 -2.95
C GLY A 314 2.83 -11.55 -4.14
N CYS A 315 3.81 -10.66 -4.05
CA CYS A 315 4.07 -9.60 -5.02
C CYS A 315 5.12 -10.02 -6.08
N PRO A 316 4.81 -9.94 -7.39
CA PRO A 316 5.77 -10.27 -8.45
C PRO A 316 7.03 -9.40 -8.43
N TYR A 317 6.93 -8.14 -8.04
CA TYR A 317 8.12 -7.29 -7.88
C TYR A 317 9.04 -7.80 -6.77
N ASN A 318 8.49 -8.22 -5.64
CA ASN A 318 9.29 -8.78 -4.55
C ASN A 318 9.94 -10.11 -4.98
N ALA A 319 9.22 -10.93 -5.73
CA ALA A 319 9.74 -12.19 -6.27
C ALA A 319 10.93 -11.97 -7.23
N MET A 320 10.94 -10.83 -7.93
CA MET A 320 12.01 -10.47 -8.88
C MET A 320 13.20 -9.79 -8.17
N ALA A 321 13.00 -9.16 -7.01
CA ALA A 321 14.06 -8.41 -6.34
C ALA A 321 15.36 -9.21 -6.08
N PRO A 322 15.33 -10.51 -5.75
CA PRO A 322 16.53 -11.32 -5.60
C PRO A 322 17.28 -11.61 -6.91
N THR A 323 16.57 -11.66 -8.04
CA THR A 323 17.10 -12.02 -9.38
C THR A 323 16.57 -11.05 -10.43
N PRO A 324 17.13 -9.82 -10.52
CA PRO A 324 16.62 -8.80 -11.43
C PRO A 324 16.44 -9.30 -12.87
N GLY A 325 15.29 -9.01 -13.47
CA GLY A 325 14.93 -9.41 -14.83
C GLY A 325 14.44 -10.87 -14.96
N ARG A 326 14.35 -11.63 -13.87
CA ARG A 326 13.85 -13.01 -13.84
C ARG A 326 12.96 -13.26 -12.64
N ILE A 327 12.03 -14.22 -12.78
CA ILE A 327 11.21 -14.72 -11.67
C ILE A 327 11.57 -16.19 -11.45
N GLU A 328 12.31 -16.44 -10.39
CA GLU A 328 12.83 -17.77 -10.01
C GLU A 328 12.22 -18.26 -8.70
N GLY A 329 11.23 -17.52 -8.16
CA GLY A 329 10.61 -17.85 -6.87
C GLY A 329 9.29 -17.10 -6.68
N VAL A 330 8.62 -17.41 -5.57
CA VAL A 330 7.52 -16.62 -5.03
C VAL A 330 8.07 -15.43 -4.23
N ASP A 331 7.18 -14.56 -3.77
CA ASP A 331 7.58 -13.46 -2.87
C ASP A 331 8.41 -14.01 -1.69
N PRO A 332 9.62 -13.48 -1.43
CA PRO A 332 10.48 -13.92 -0.34
C PRO A 332 9.81 -13.86 1.05
N HIS A 333 8.76 -13.04 1.19
CA HIS A 333 8.00 -12.89 2.43
C HIS A 333 6.91 -13.96 2.61
N CYS A 334 6.89 -15.01 1.78
CA CYS A 334 5.96 -16.13 1.88
C CYS A 334 5.91 -16.74 3.29
N VAL A 335 7.05 -16.82 3.99
CA VAL A 335 7.11 -17.34 5.37
C VAL A 335 6.34 -16.43 6.34
N ALA A 336 6.43 -15.11 6.20
CA ALA A 336 5.68 -14.16 6.99
C ALA A 336 4.16 -14.27 6.72
N TYR A 337 3.79 -14.38 5.45
CA TYR A 337 2.39 -14.51 5.04
C TYR A 337 1.76 -15.80 5.57
N LYS A 338 2.47 -16.92 5.48
CA LYS A 338 2.01 -18.18 6.07
C LYS A 338 1.84 -18.04 7.59
N ARG A 339 2.82 -17.46 8.28
CA ARG A 339 2.78 -17.29 9.74
C ARG A 339 1.56 -16.52 10.21
N ILE A 340 1.27 -15.37 9.60
CA ILE A 340 0.11 -14.55 10.00
C ILE A 340 -1.22 -15.17 9.58
N PHE A 341 -1.31 -15.76 8.38
CA PHE A 341 -2.54 -16.41 7.93
C PHE A 341 -2.90 -17.64 8.77
N GLU A 342 -1.92 -18.40 9.20
CA GLU A 342 -2.10 -19.52 10.13
C GLU A 342 -2.58 -19.04 11.48
N GLU A 343 -1.98 -17.98 12.01
CA GLU A 343 -2.38 -17.40 13.30
C GLU A 343 -3.82 -16.89 13.27
N ILE A 344 -4.19 -16.12 12.25
CA ILE A 344 -5.57 -15.63 12.09
C ILE A 344 -6.55 -16.81 11.95
N GLY A 345 -6.22 -17.81 11.14
CA GLY A 345 -7.05 -18.98 10.91
C GLY A 345 -7.30 -19.77 12.19
N SER A 346 -6.23 -20.05 12.96
CA SER A 346 -6.33 -20.76 14.25
C SER A 346 -7.24 -20.03 15.24
N ARG A 347 -7.06 -18.70 15.36
CA ARG A 347 -7.89 -17.90 16.29
C ARG A 347 -9.35 -17.85 15.84
N LEU A 348 -9.63 -17.81 14.56
CA LEU A 348 -11.00 -17.87 14.02
C LEU A 348 -11.63 -19.23 14.32
N ASP A 349 -10.91 -20.34 14.14
CA ASP A 349 -11.39 -21.68 14.41
C ASP A 349 -11.69 -21.84 15.90
N GLU A 350 -10.81 -21.40 16.79
CA GLU A 350 -11.02 -21.41 18.23
C GLU A 350 -12.27 -20.64 18.66
N GLU A 351 -12.52 -19.44 18.06
CA GLU A 351 -13.71 -18.63 18.36
C GLU A 351 -14.99 -19.24 17.80
N MET A 352 -14.94 -19.90 16.63
CA MET A 352 -16.11 -20.52 15.99
C MET A 352 -16.53 -21.82 16.68
N PHE A 353 -15.57 -22.57 17.25
CA PHE A 353 -15.80 -23.84 17.92
C PHE A 353 -15.80 -23.73 19.45
N ALA A 354 -15.61 -22.52 20.02
CA ALA A 354 -15.84 -22.29 21.44
C ALA A 354 -17.31 -22.62 21.76
N GLU A 355 -17.55 -23.67 22.52
CA GLU A 355 -18.89 -24.02 22.97
C GLU A 355 -19.52 -22.81 23.69
N PRO A 356 -20.78 -22.45 23.40
CA PRO A 356 -21.49 -21.48 24.23
C PRO A 356 -21.51 -22.03 25.65
N PRO A 357 -21.35 -21.22 26.71
CA PRO A 357 -21.40 -21.69 28.07
C PRO A 357 -22.73 -22.43 28.24
N MET A 358 -22.70 -23.73 28.53
CA MET A 358 -23.90 -24.49 28.87
C MET A 358 -24.50 -23.85 30.12
N ASP A 359 -25.65 -23.23 29.95
CA ASP A 359 -26.46 -22.75 31.08
C ASP A 359 -27.06 -23.97 31.80
N MET A 360 -26.19 -24.64 32.54
CA MET A 360 -26.58 -25.68 33.46
C MET A 360 -27.09 -24.99 34.71
N GLY A 361 -28.38 -24.75 34.79
CA GLY A 361 -29.16 -24.05 35.84
C GLY A 361 -28.87 -24.44 37.31
N PHE A 362 -27.64 -24.67 37.67
CA PHE A 362 -27.12 -24.87 39.02
C PHE A 362 -25.93 -23.95 39.23
N GLY A 363 -26.13 -22.80 39.82
CA GLY A 363 -25.25 -21.90 40.57
C GLY A 363 -23.73 -21.98 40.40
N MET A 364 -23.21 -22.31 39.21
CA MET A 364 -21.79 -22.27 38.91
C MET A 364 -21.38 -20.84 38.48
N PRO A 365 -20.23 -20.35 38.89
CA PRO A 365 -19.78 -19.04 38.48
C PRO A 365 -19.74 -18.96 36.96
N ALA A 366 -20.38 -17.94 36.37
CA ALA A 366 -20.41 -17.68 34.95
C ALA A 366 -18.99 -17.81 34.36
N ALA A 367 -18.89 -18.60 33.30
CA ALA A 367 -17.60 -18.72 32.57
C ALA A 367 -17.11 -17.31 32.27
N LYS A 368 -15.88 -17.00 32.68
CA LYS A 368 -15.28 -15.71 32.43
C LYS A 368 -15.34 -15.46 30.92
N LYS A 369 -16.02 -14.38 30.49
CA LYS A 369 -15.90 -13.88 29.12
C LYS A 369 -14.42 -13.87 28.74
N PRO A 370 -14.07 -14.28 27.54
CA PRO A 370 -12.67 -14.20 27.10
C PRO A 370 -12.17 -12.79 27.42
N SER A 371 -11.03 -12.69 28.08
CA SER A 371 -10.51 -11.44 28.64
C SER A 371 -10.07 -10.43 27.57
N LYS A 372 -10.02 -10.83 26.29
CA LYS A 372 -9.65 -10.00 25.14
C LYS A 372 -10.62 -10.24 23.98
N PRO A 373 -10.94 -9.18 23.18
CA PRO A 373 -11.69 -9.34 21.94
C PRO A 373 -10.96 -10.26 20.97
N GLY A 374 -11.69 -11.09 20.25
CA GLY A 374 -11.13 -11.98 19.24
C GLY A 374 -11.24 -11.43 17.82
N VAL A 375 -10.73 -12.19 16.83
CA VAL A 375 -10.75 -11.83 15.42
C VAL A 375 -12.17 -11.60 14.88
N MET A 376 -13.17 -12.36 15.35
CA MET A 376 -14.58 -12.16 15.01
C MET A 376 -15.12 -10.80 15.48
N ALA A 377 -14.68 -10.31 16.64
CA ALA A 377 -15.06 -8.98 17.12
C ALA A 377 -14.49 -7.88 16.21
N LEU A 378 -13.24 -8.02 15.77
CA LEU A 378 -12.61 -7.12 14.81
C LEU A 378 -13.35 -7.13 13.45
N MET A 379 -13.73 -8.31 12.95
CA MET A 379 -14.49 -8.44 11.71
C MET A 379 -15.88 -7.77 11.80
N ARG A 380 -16.59 -7.93 12.93
CA ARG A 380 -17.88 -7.26 13.16
C ARG A 380 -17.74 -5.73 13.18
N LYS A 381 -16.71 -5.21 13.84
CA LYS A 381 -16.44 -3.77 13.86
C LYS A 381 -16.22 -3.22 12.44
N MET A 382 -15.41 -3.92 11.62
CA MET A 382 -15.17 -3.51 10.23
C MET A 382 -16.44 -3.52 9.38
N ALA A 383 -17.34 -4.49 9.60
CA ALA A 383 -18.62 -4.56 8.89
C ALA A 383 -19.60 -3.44 9.24
N MET A 384 -19.46 -2.82 10.42
CA MET A 384 -20.28 -1.67 10.83
C MET A 384 -19.75 -0.33 10.32
N GLN A 385 -18.49 -0.28 9.86
CA GLN A 385 -17.82 0.93 9.38
C GLN A 385 -17.81 1.07 7.85
N GLY A 386 -18.19 0.06 7.11
CA GLY A 386 -18.29 0.00 5.65
C GLY A 386 -19.72 0.05 5.17
#